data_c18bfd537537f2d5ea6f0257f635ce53
#
_entry.id   c18bfd537537f2d5ea6f0257f635ce53
#
_cell.length_a   1.000
_cell.length_b   1.000
_cell.length_c   1.000
_cell.angle_alpha   90.00
_cell.angle_beta   90.00
_cell.angle_gamma   90.00
#
_symmetry.space_group_name_H-M   'P 1'
#
loop_
_entity.id
_entity.type
_entity.pdbx_description
1 polymer ?
#
loop_
_entity_poly.entity_id
_entity_poly.type
_entity_poly.pdbx_seq_one_letter_code
_entity_poly.pdbx_strand_id
1 'polypeptide(L)'
;MPQRTQGRDRRAKGVAVAVLALAVAGSGLTAYGLSQQETRTPPPAAVSEGGHAGHHMDPAPTSPSPSSDPAPEPTAERMSRSRPTSISIPSLGVSSSITDLGLQADRTMEVPQDGTSTGWFTGSPTPGELGPSVLAAHVTWDKEPAVFFELGSMREGQRVEVERADGSTAVFEVSDIGQYPKTKFPTDDVYGEVDHAALRLITCGGHFDGETGHHVDNVVVYAELVDERAAAR
;
A
#
# COMPACT_ATOMS: atom_id res chain seq x y z
N MET A 1 -72.63 -3.40 54.54
CA MET A 1 -72.86 -1.95 54.71
C MET A 1 -71.59 -1.23 54.47
N PRO A 2 -71.68 -0.09 53.90
CA PRO A 2 -70.86 0.42 52.81
C PRO A 2 -69.92 1.54 53.25
N GLN A 3 -68.98 1.92 52.45
CA GLN A 3 -68.68 3.33 52.18
C GLN A 3 -67.79 3.50 50.97
N ARG A 4 -68.32 4.22 50.04
CA ARG A 4 -67.66 4.92 48.92
C ARG A 4 -66.63 5.90 49.43
N THR A 5 -65.56 6.13 48.65
CA THR A 5 -65.08 7.48 48.37
C THR A 5 -64.49 7.53 46.97
N GLN A 6 -65.13 8.36 46.17
CA GLN A 6 -64.68 8.93 44.94
C GLN A 6 -63.52 9.91 45.20
N GLY A 7 -62.66 10.07 44.25
CA GLY A 7 -61.83 11.26 44.17
C GLY A 7 -60.58 11.08 43.37
N ARG A 8 -60.70 11.53 42.20
CA ARG A 8 -59.99 12.57 41.44
C ARG A 8 -59.07 12.14 40.34
N ASP A 9 -59.69 11.82 39.23
CA ASP A 9 -59.12 12.09 37.94
C ASP A 9 -58.97 13.62 37.74
N ARG A 10 -57.74 14.09 37.72
CA ARG A 10 -57.30 15.36 37.12
C ARG A 10 -55.78 15.51 37.27
N ARG A 11 -55.02 14.85 36.44
CA ARG A 11 -53.65 15.27 36.07
C ARG A 11 -53.04 14.33 35.01
N ALA A 12 -53.58 14.36 33.83
CA ALA A 12 -52.97 13.69 32.68
C ALA A 12 -53.33 14.36 31.36
N LYS A 13 -53.10 15.69 31.29
CA LYS A 13 -53.26 16.42 30.02
C LYS A 13 -52.12 17.45 29.76
N GLY A 14 -50.96 17.25 30.31
CA GLY A 14 -49.90 18.26 30.18
C GLY A 14 -48.53 17.73 29.70
N VAL A 15 -48.37 16.43 29.40
CA VAL A 15 -47.04 15.85 29.08
C VAL A 15 -46.93 15.34 27.61
N ALA A 16 -48.06 15.36 26.86
CA ALA A 16 -48.07 14.78 25.51
C ALA A 16 -47.58 15.72 24.39
N VAL A 17 -47.30 16.99 24.65
CA VAL A 17 -46.90 17.96 23.59
C VAL A 17 -45.38 18.22 23.55
N ALA A 18 -44.63 17.88 24.61
CA ALA A 18 -43.18 18.12 24.65
C ALA A 18 -42.32 17.03 24.06
N VAL A 19 -42.86 15.83 23.79
CA VAL A 19 -42.10 14.69 23.27
C VAL A 19 -42.06 14.68 21.74
N LEU A 20 -42.98 15.33 21.04
CA LEU A 20 -43.02 15.32 19.55
C LEU A 20 -42.03 16.30 18.90
N ALA A 21 -41.57 17.34 19.65
CA ALA A 21 -40.63 18.33 19.08
C ALA A 21 -39.18 17.89 19.11
N LEU A 22 -38.80 16.88 19.92
CA LEU A 22 -37.41 16.34 20.00
C LEU A 22 -37.14 15.21 19.00
N ALA A 23 -38.17 14.53 18.46
CA ALA A 23 -38.01 13.45 17.51
C ALA A 23 -37.71 13.97 16.08
N VAL A 24 -38.07 15.19 15.72
CA VAL A 24 -37.82 15.76 14.38
C VAL A 24 -36.43 16.37 14.26
N ALA A 25 -35.83 16.84 15.37
CA ALA A 25 -34.46 17.37 15.37
C ALA A 25 -33.36 16.25 15.35
N GLY A 26 -33.70 15.04 15.87
CA GLY A 26 -32.77 13.91 15.88
C GLY A 26 -32.62 13.21 14.54
N SER A 27 -33.65 13.21 13.69
CA SER A 27 -33.63 12.52 12.38
C SER A 27 -32.88 13.31 11.32
N GLY A 28 -32.71 14.63 11.47
CA GLY A 28 -31.92 15.43 10.52
C GLY A 28 -30.41 15.31 10.71
N LEU A 29 -29.94 15.10 11.94
CA LEU A 29 -28.52 14.98 12.24
C LEU A 29 -27.96 13.60 11.90
N THR A 30 -28.76 12.54 11.99
CA THR A 30 -28.33 11.19 11.57
C THR A 30 -28.30 11.04 10.05
N ALA A 31 -29.20 11.72 9.31
CA ALA A 31 -29.18 11.70 7.84
C ALA A 31 -28.00 12.53 7.27
N TYR A 32 -27.58 13.59 7.96
CA TYR A 32 -26.43 14.43 7.55
C TYR A 32 -25.09 13.73 7.87
N GLY A 33 -25.02 12.89 8.91
CA GLY A 33 -23.83 12.11 9.27
C GLY A 33 -23.58 10.92 8.34
N LEU A 34 -24.63 10.35 7.72
CA LEU A 34 -24.49 9.20 6.81
C LEU A 34 -24.12 9.58 5.38
N SER A 35 -24.26 10.86 4.99
CA SER A 35 -23.89 11.34 3.66
C SER A 35 -22.42 11.77 3.51
N GLN A 36 -21.63 11.72 4.58
CA GLN A 36 -20.22 12.13 4.59
C GLN A 36 -19.24 10.92 4.64
N GLN A 37 -19.72 9.69 4.50
CA GLN A 37 -18.85 8.56 4.24
C GLN A 37 -18.49 8.51 2.74
N GLU A 38 -17.77 9.52 2.28
CA GLU A 38 -17.02 9.40 1.03
C GLU A 38 -15.98 8.29 1.25
N THR A 39 -16.18 7.17 0.61
CA THR A 39 -15.16 6.14 0.49
C THR A 39 -13.94 6.78 -0.15
N ARG A 40 -12.89 7.02 0.66
CA ARG A 40 -11.64 7.56 0.15
C ARG A 40 -11.14 6.64 -0.96
N THR A 41 -10.95 7.21 -2.15
CA THR A 41 -10.34 6.49 -3.27
C THR A 41 -8.83 6.58 -3.12
N PRO A 42 -8.09 5.46 -3.23
CA PRO A 42 -6.64 5.50 -3.20
C PRO A 42 -6.11 6.34 -4.37
N PRO A 43 -5.00 7.08 -4.18
CA PRO A 43 -4.41 7.87 -5.25
C PRO A 43 -3.96 6.96 -6.40
N PRO A 44 -4.14 7.39 -7.67
CA PRO A 44 -3.57 6.68 -8.81
C PRO A 44 -2.04 6.71 -8.74
N ALA A 45 -1.39 5.73 -9.38
CA ALA A 45 0.06 5.73 -9.49
C ALA A 45 0.54 6.99 -10.22
N ALA A 46 1.58 7.58 -9.67
CA ALA A 46 2.29 8.70 -10.28
C ALA A 46 3.20 8.17 -11.39
N VAL A 47 2.61 7.72 -12.50
CA VAL A 47 3.34 7.20 -13.64
C VAL A 47 4.24 8.29 -14.23
N SER A 48 5.53 8.01 -14.35
CA SER A 48 6.44 8.84 -15.13
C SER A 48 6.08 8.71 -16.62
N GLU A 49 5.81 9.82 -17.29
CA GLU A 49 5.63 9.85 -18.75
C GLU A 49 6.98 9.65 -19.48
N GLY A 50 7.68 8.57 -19.16
CA GLY A 50 8.89 8.10 -19.82
C GLY A 50 8.56 6.91 -20.71
N GLY A 51 8.14 7.18 -21.96
CA GLY A 51 7.85 6.14 -22.93
C GLY A 51 9.09 5.26 -23.16
N HIS A 52 8.91 3.95 -23.03
CA HIS A 52 9.82 2.98 -23.63
C HIS A 52 9.75 3.11 -25.16
N ALA A 53 10.51 4.07 -25.72
CA ALA A 53 10.74 4.14 -27.14
C ALA A 53 11.73 3.03 -27.51
N GLY A 54 11.25 2.02 -28.23
CA GLY A 54 12.07 0.97 -28.80
C GLY A 54 13.21 1.56 -29.63
N HIS A 55 14.43 1.26 -29.25
CA HIS A 55 15.61 1.61 -30.02
C HIS A 55 15.71 0.69 -31.24
N HIS A 56 15.32 1.21 -32.41
CA HIS A 56 15.79 0.73 -33.69
C HIS A 56 17.25 1.18 -33.83
N MET A 57 18.17 0.23 -33.95
CA MET A 57 19.56 0.46 -34.29
C MET A 57 19.70 0.74 -35.79
N ASP A 58 20.13 1.94 -36.13
CA ASP A 58 20.83 2.23 -37.40
C ASP A 58 22.35 2.35 -37.11
N PRO A 59 23.23 1.72 -37.91
CA PRO A 59 24.66 1.81 -37.69
C PRO A 59 25.23 3.08 -38.28
N ALA A 60 25.87 3.94 -37.49
CA ALA A 60 26.65 5.06 -37.94
C ALA A 60 28.11 5.06 -37.41
N PRO A 61 29.05 5.73 -38.05
CA PRO A 61 30.43 5.30 -38.16
C PRO A 61 31.32 5.72 -36.99
N THR A 62 32.28 4.85 -36.71
CA THR A 62 33.39 4.92 -35.76
C THR A 62 34.21 6.20 -35.85
N SER A 63 34.31 6.93 -34.72
CA SER A 63 35.44 7.82 -34.43
C SER A 63 35.98 7.48 -33.03
N PRO A 64 37.28 7.37 -32.82
CA PRO A 64 37.86 7.06 -31.52
C PRO A 64 37.87 8.32 -30.65
N SER A 65 37.10 8.27 -29.55
CA SER A 65 37.18 9.26 -28.47
C SER A 65 38.01 8.68 -27.30
N PRO A 66 38.74 9.52 -26.57
CA PRO A 66 39.66 9.02 -25.54
C PRO A 66 38.90 8.37 -24.39
N SER A 67 39.43 7.23 -23.98
CA SER A 67 38.97 6.48 -22.79
C SER A 67 39.00 7.37 -21.54
N SER A 68 37.85 7.83 -21.15
CA SER A 68 37.64 8.24 -19.77
C SER A 68 37.31 6.97 -19.03
N ASP A 69 38.17 6.54 -18.08
CA ASP A 69 37.83 5.51 -17.14
C ASP A 69 36.49 5.91 -16.48
N PRO A 70 35.44 5.06 -16.51
CA PRO A 70 34.25 5.32 -15.74
C PRO A 70 34.66 5.29 -14.27
N ALA A 71 34.34 6.35 -13.54
CA ALA A 71 34.37 6.34 -12.09
C ALA A 71 33.56 5.11 -11.64
N PRO A 72 34.04 4.32 -10.64
CA PRO A 72 33.27 3.20 -10.15
C PRO A 72 31.91 3.71 -9.67
N GLU A 73 30.86 3.33 -10.37
CA GLU A 73 29.51 3.49 -9.86
C GLU A 73 29.44 2.78 -8.51
N PRO A 74 28.78 3.38 -7.50
CA PRO A 74 28.61 2.70 -6.21
C PRO A 74 27.77 1.46 -6.46
N THR A 75 28.44 0.33 -6.66
CA THR A 75 27.80 -0.98 -6.64
C THR A 75 27.35 -1.15 -5.20
N ALA A 76 26.07 -0.95 -4.93
CA ALA A 76 25.49 -1.32 -3.65
C ALA A 76 25.81 -2.80 -3.43
N GLU A 77 26.70 -3.08 -2.48
CA GLU A 77 27.12 -4.46 -2.19
C GLU A 77 25.87 -5.24 -1.79
N ARG A 78 25.70 -6.42 -2.39
CA ARG A 78 24.58 -7.32 -2.10
C ARG A 78 24.63 -7.71 -0.64
N MET A 79 23.50 -7.51 0.05
CA MET A 79 23.40 -7.93 1.45
C MET A 79 23.25 -9.45 1.55
N SER A 80 23.72 -10.03 2.64
CA SER A 80 23.47 -11.45 2.95
C SER A 80 21.98 -11.67 3.24
N ARG A 81 21.51 -12.93 3.08
CA ARG A 81 20.12 -13.28 3.41
C ARG A 81 19.77 -12.95 4.86
N SER A 82 18.73 -12.16 5.06
CA SER A 82 18.16 -11.87 6.39
C SER A 82 16.69 -11.50 6.25
N ARG A 83 15.82 -12.09 7.08
CA ARG A 83 14.37 -11.85 7.00
C ARG A 83 14.04 -10.39 7.30
N PRO A 84 13.11 -9.77 6.54
CA PRO A 84 12.61 -8.45 6.89
C PRO A 84 11.74 -8.52 8.16
N THR A 85 11.79 -7.48 8.96
CA THR A 85 11.01 -7.37 10.21
C THR A 85 10.05 -6.19 10.20
N SER A 86 10.46 -5.07 9.61
CA SER A 86 9.62 -3.88 9.46
C SER A 86 9.95 -3.09 8.21
N ILE A 87 9.00 -2.30 7.74
CA ILE A 87 9.16 -1.35 6.63
C ILE A 87 8.81 0.05 7.10
N SER A 88 9.58 1.04 6.63
CA SER A 88 9.29 2.47 6.79
C SER A 88 9.32 3.18 5.44
N ILE A 89 8.30 3.99 5.16
CA ILE A 89 8.22 4.87 4.00
C ILE A 89 7.96 6.29 4.50
N PRO A 90 9.03 7.06 4.80
CA PRO A 90 8.90 8.37 5.45
C PRO A 90 8.02 9.35 4.69
N SER A 91 8.07 9.34 3.35
CA SER A 91 7.27 10.22 2.48
C SER A 91 5.75 9.99 2.61
N LEU A 92 5.34 8.79 3.03
CA LEU A 92 3.93 8.41 3.24
C LEU A 92 3.55 8.35 4.72
N GLY A 93 4.52 8.52 5.64
CA GLY A 93 4.30 8.30 7.07
C GLY A 93 3.99 6.84 7.43
N VAL A 94 4.39 5.89 6.57
CA VAL A 94 4.18 4.46 6.80
C VAL A 94 5.26 3.90 7.71
N SER A 95 4.83 3.13 8.72
CA SER A 95 5.68 2.25 9.55
C SER A 95 4.86 0.99 9.84
N SER A 96 5.34 -0.17 9.42
CA SER A 96 4.58 -1.42 9.47
C SER A 96 5.49 -2.61 9.77
N SER A 97 5.01 -3.56 10.59
CA SER A 97 5.65 -4.86 10.75
C SER A 97 5.49 -5.71 9.49
N ILE A 98 6.45 -6.61 9.26
CA ILE A 98 6.42 -7.52 8.10
C ILE A 98 6.14 -8.94 8.57
N THR A 99 5.15 -9.58 7.94
CA THR A 99 4.80 -11.00 8.10
C THR A 99 5.20 -11.79 6.86
N ASP A 100 5.33 -13.12 6.99
CA ASP A 100 5.59 -13.98 5.85
C ASP A 100 4.31 -14.20 5.04
N LEU A 101 4.45 -14.18 3.71
CA LEU A 101 3.42 -14.59 2.76
C LEU A 101 3.90 -15.79 1.96
N GLY A 102 3.08 -16.81 1.89
CA GLY A 102 3.27 -17.97 1.03
C GLY A 102 2.44 -17.88 -0.26
N LEU A 103 2.17 -19.06 -0.84
CA LEU A 103 1.23 -19.22 -1.93
C LEU A 103 0.00 -19.98 -1.44
N GLN A 104 -1.17 -19.56 -1.89
CA GLN A 104 -2.42 -20.26 -1.71
C GLN A 104 -2.47 -21.54 -2.57
N ALA A 105 -3.50 -22.37 -2.38
CA ALA A 105 -3.68 -23.62 -3.13
C ALA A 105 -3.83 -23.40 -4.66
N ASP A 106 -4.37 -22.25 -5.06
CA ASP A 106 -4.50 -21.83 -6.45
C ASP A 106 -3.24 -21.15 -7.01
N ARG A 107 -2.15 -21.10 -6.22
CA ARG A 107 -0.86 -20.48 -6.54
C ARG A 107 -0.88 -18.96 -6.59
N THR A 108 -1.93 -18.30 -6.14
CA THR A 108 -1.90 -16.86 -5.88
C THR A 108 -1.12 -16.58 -4.60
N MET A 109 -0.50 -15.40 -4.52
CA MET A 109 0.19 -14.97 -3.31
C MET A 109 -0.82 -14.71 -2.18
N GLU A 110 -0.49 -15.15 -0.97
CA GLU A 110 -1.22 -14.78 0.24
C GLU A 110 -1.17 -13.27 0.45
N VAL A 111 -2.08 -12.73 1.26
CA VAL A 111 -2.11 -11.32 1.67
C VAL A 111 -2.12 -11.23 3.19
N PRO A 112 -1.66 -10.12 3.79
CA PRO A 112 -1.76 -9.91 5.23
C PRO A 112 -3.21 -10.08 5.72
N GLN A 113 -3.37 -10.55 6.97
CA GLN A 113 -4.69 -10.82 7.55
C GLN A 113 -5.28 -9.62 8.31
N ASP A 114 -4.68 -8.45 8.13
CA ASP A 114 -5.10 -7.17 8.73
C ASP A 114 -4.70 -5.98 7.83
N GLY A 115 -5.22 -4.79 8.14
CA GLY A 115 -4.96 -3.57 7.36
C GLY A 115 -3.69 -2.81 7.75
N THR A 116 -2.93 -3.27 8.74
CA THR A 116 -1.79 -2.56 9.34
C THR A 116 -0.43 -3.22 9.05
N SER A 117 -0.44 -4.51 8.73
CA SER A 117 0.77 -5.29 8.42
C SER A 117 1.11 -5.27 6.94
N THR A 118 2.40 -5.33 6.66
CA THR A 118 2.96 -5.63 5.34
C THR A 118 3.35 -7.11 5.29
N GLY A 119 3.29 -7.74 4.15
CA GLY A 119 3.74 -9.12 3.98
C GLY A 119 4.91 -9.21 3.01
N TRP A 120 5.88 -10.07 3.31
CA TRP A 120 6.98 -10.42 2.42
C TRP A 120 6.71 -11.79 1.77
N PHE A 121 6.74 -11.85 0.44
CA PHE A 121 6.62 -13.11 -0.29
C PHE A 121 7.87 -13.96 -0.10
N THR A 122 7.75 -15.06 0.65
CA THR A 122 8.88 -15.94 1.02
C THR A 122 9.52 -16.68 -0.16
N GLY A 123 8.82 -16.70 -1.31
CA GLY A 123 9.36 -17.22 -2.58
C GLY A 123 10.28 -16.23 -3.31
N SER A 124 10.40 -14.98 -2.82
CA SER A 124 11.31 -13.95 -3.35
C SER A 124 12.57 -13.81 -2.48
N PRO A 125 13.65 -13.18 -2.99
CA PRO A 125 14.80 -12.81 -2.17
C PRO A 125 14.41 -11.99 -0.94
N THR A 126 15.24 -12.01 0.12
CA THR A 126 15.06 -11.05 1.22
C THR A 126 15.53 -9.65 0.80
N PRO A 127 14.96 -8.56 1.35
CA PRO A 127 15.36 -7.19 0.99
C PRO A 127 16.86 -6.97 1.14
N GLY A 128 17.51 -6.57 0.05
CA GLY A 128 18.96 -6.40 -0.05
C GLY A 128 19.70 -7.56 -0.70
N GLU A 129 19.14 -8.76 -0.80
CA GLU A 129 19.69 -9.83 -1.62
C GLU A 129 19.59 -9.49 -3.12
N LEU A 130 20.36 -10.20 -3.94
CA LEU A 130 20.25 -10.14 -5.40
C LEU A 130 18.86 -10.57 -5.86
N GLY A 131 18.28 -9.80 -6.76
CA GLY A 131 16.96 -10.05 -7.31
C GLY A 131 15.84 -9.25 -6.65
N PRO A 132 14.59 -9.40 -7.11
CA PRO A 132 13.47 -8.60 -6.63
C PRO A 132 12.89 -9.19 -5.34
N SER A 133 13.01 -8.47 -4.23
CA SER A 133 12.26 -8.76 -3.01
C SER A 133 10.86 -8.20 -3.13
N VAL A 134 9.84 -8.99 -2.87
CA VAL A 134 8.42 -8.61 -3.07
C VAL A 134 7.71 -8.45 -1.73
N LEU A 135 7.17 -7.25 -1.50
CA LEU A 135 6.33 -6.94 -0.36
C LEU A 135 4.94 -6.51 -0.84
N ALA A 136 3.91 -6.98 -0.17
CA ALA A 136 2.53 -6.62 -0.48
C ALA A 136 1.74 -6.24 0.77
N ALA A 137 0.79 -5.30 0.61
CA ALA A 137 -0.13 -4.95 1.68
C ALA A 137 -1.45 -4.44 1.10
N HIS A 138 -2.46 -4.34 1.95
CA HIS A 138 -3.77 -3.86 1.56
C HIS A 138 -3.78 -2.37 1.25
N VAL A 139 -4.58 -1.98 0.26
CA VAL A 139 -4.93 -0.58 -0.02
C VAL A 139 -6.05 -0.11 0.90
N THR A 140 -7.03 -0.97 1.17
CA THR A 140 -8.13 -0.74 2.11
C THR A 140 -8.41 -2.00 2.91
N TRP A 141 -8.84 -1.84 4.16
CA TRP A 141 -9.26 -2.92 5.05
C TRP A 141 -10.50 -2.46 5.82
N ASP A 142 -11.56 -3.27 5.85
CA ASP A 142 -12.84 -2.91 6.48
C ASP A 142 -13.38 -1.53 6.04
N LYS A 143 -13.20 -1.18 4.77
CA LYS A 143 -13.57 0.10 4.14
C LYS A 143 -12.75 1.32 4.59
N GLU A 144 -11.74 1.12 5.42
CA GLU A 144 -10.82 2.17 5.85
C GLU A 144 -9.49 2.08 5.07
N PRO A 145 -8.75 3.19 4.93
CA PRO A 145 -7.41 3.17 4.37
C PRO A 145 -6.50 2.20 5.13
N ALA A 146 -5.82 1.30 4.41
CA ALA A 146 -4.84 0.38 4.96
C ALA A 146 -3.41 0.91 4.76
N VAL A 147 -2.41 0.12 5.17
CA VAL A 147 -1.01 0.56 5.23
C VAL A 147 -0.45 1.04 3.89
N PHE A 148 -0.88 0.49 2.74
CA PHE A 148 -0.46 0.92 1.41
C PHE A 148 -1.50 1.77 0.66
N PHE A 149 -2.40 2.44 1.39
CA PHE A 149 -3.43 3.28 0.78
C PHE A 149 -2.83 4.37 -0.13
N GLU A 150 -1.77 5.04 0.34
CA GLU A 150 -1.11 6.15 -0.37
C GLU A 150 0.04 5.68 -1.29
N LEU A 151 0.24 4.36 -1.49
CA LEU A 151 1.40 3.84 -2.23
C LEU A 151 1.51 4.44 -3.64
N GLY A 152 0.37 4.62 -4.34
CA GLY A 152 0.34 5.23 -5.68
C GLY A 152 0.78 6.70 -5.72
N SER A 153 0.85 7.39 -4.58
CA SER A 153 1.33 8.77 -4.50
C SER A 153 2.84 8.91 -4.43
N MET A 154 3.58 7.80 -4.31
CA MET A 154 5.05 7.83 -4.32
C MET A 154 5.63 8.47 -5.58
N ARG A 155 6.88 8.86 -5.51
CA ARG A 155 7.65 9.49 -6.60
C ARG A 155 9.03 8.87 -6.67
N GLU A 156 9.62 8.87 -7.85
CA GLU A 156 11.04 8.56 -8.06
C GLU A 156 11.94 9.35 -7.10
N GLY A 157 13.02 8.74 -6.63
CA GLY A 157 13.96 9.30 -5.67
C GLY A 157 13.50 9.27 -4.21
N GLN A 158 12.25 8.87 -3.93
CA GLN A 158 11.80 8.66 -2.54
C GLN A 158 12.35 7.36 -1.97
N ARG A 159 12.49 7.31 -0.64
CA ARG A 159 13.15 6.19 0.03
C ARG A 159 12.18 5.27 0.73
N VAL A 160 12.55 3.99 0.71
CA VAL A 160 11.93 2.90 1.46
C VAL A 160 13.02 2.24 2.30
N GLU A 161 12.79 2.08 3.59
CA GLU A 161 13.72 1.46 4.52
C GLU A 161 13.12 0.15 5.03
N VAL A 162 13.89 -0.93 4.96
CA VAL A 162 13.46 -2.25 5.45
C VAL A 162 14.44 -2.72 6.52
N GLU A 163 13.96 -2.80 7.75
CA GLU A 163 14.72 -3.42 8.85
C GLU A 163 14.72 -4.93 8.72
N ARG A 164 15.82 -5.55 9.09
CA ARG A 164 16.08 -6.97 8.92
C ARG A 164 16.40 -7.63 10.26
N ALA A 165 16.21 -8.95 10.33
CA ALA A 165 16.39 -9.72 11.55
C ALA A 165 17.83 -9.72 12.10
N ASP A 166 18.82 -9.45 11.25
CA ASP A 166 20.23 -9.26 11.66
C ASP A 166 20.52 -7.86 12.25
N GLY A 167 19.48 -7.01 12.31
CA GLY A 167 19.55 -5.63 12.82
C GLY A 167 20.05 -4.62 11.78
N SER A 168 20.39 -5.06 10.57
CA SER A 168 20.71 -4.15 9.47
C SER A 168 19.45 -3.56 8.84
N THR A 169 19.60 -2.46 8.11
CA THR A 169 18.52 -1.81 7.35
C THR A 169 18.93 -1.71 5.90
N ALA A 170 18.13 -2.28 5.01
CA ALA A 170 18.26 -2.07 3.57
C ALA A 170 17.50 -0.80 3.17
N VAL A 171 18.17 0.13 2.49
CA VAL A 171 17.59 1.40 2.04
C VAL A 171 17.47 1.36 0.52
N PHE A 172 16.24 1.49 0.04
CA PHE A 172 15.92 1.51 -1.38
C PHE A 172 15.49 2.91 -1.82
N GLU A 173 15.79 3.25 -3.06
CA GLU A 173 15.29 4.45 -3.72
C GLU A 173 14.34 4.06 -4.84
N VAL A 174 13.19 4.72 -4.92
CA VAL A 174 12.16 4.45 -5.93
C VAL A 174 12.68 4.86 -7.30
N SER A 175 12.64 3.92 -8.25
CA SER A 175 13.05 4.11 -9.64
C SER A 175 11.87 4.24 -10.60
N ASP A 176 10.71 3.62 -10.28
CA ASP A 176 9.50 3.70 -11.12
C ASP A 176 8.24 3.37 -10.31
N ILE A 177 7.09 3.83 -10.79
CA ILE A 177 5.77 3.48 -10.24
C ILE A 177 4.82 3.17 -11.40
N GLY A 178 4.22 1.99 -11.37
CA GLY A 178 3.25 1.55 -12.37
C GLY A 178 1.88 1.21 -11.78
N GLN A 179 0.84 1.47 -12.56
CA GLN A 179 -0.52 0.98 -12.27
C GLN A 179 -0.97 0.10 -13.43
N TYR A 180 -1.36 -1.14 -13.14
CA TYR A 180 -1.62 -2.17 -14.13
C TYR A 180 -2.97 -2.83 -13.89
N PRO A 181 -3.83 -2.96 -14.92
CA PRO A 181 -5.01 -3.80 -14.81
C PRO A 181 -4.63 -5.21 -14.37
N LYS A 182 -5.37 -5.80 -13.41
CA LYS A 182 -5.09 -7.16 -12.91
C LYS A 182 -5.06 -8.21 -14.04
N THR A 183 -5.82 -7.98 -15.12
CA THR A 183 -5.85 -8.85 -16.31
C THR A 183 -4.63 -8.71 -17.21
N LYS A 184 -3.77 -7.70 -16.99
CA LYS A 184 -2.56 -7.41 -17.78
C LYS A 184 -1.38 -7.09 -16.85
N PHE A 185 -1.31 -7.81 -15.73
CA PHE A 185 -0.25 -7.60 -14.76
C PHE A 185 1.11 -8.02 -15.36
N PRO A 186 2.15 -7.18 -15.27
CA PRO A 186 3.47 -7.45 -15.87
C PRO A 186 4.28 -8.41 -14.99
N THR A 187 3.90 -9.68 -14.97
CA THR A 187 4.46 -10.69 -14.06
C THR A 187 5.97 -10.81 -14.19
N ASP A 188 6.51 -10.79 -15.41
CA ASP A 188 7.94 -10.94 -15.66
C ASP A 188 8.74 -9.72 -15.17
N ASP A 189 8.20 -8.51 -15.29
CA ASP A 189 8.86 -7.28 -14.81
C ASP A 189 8.85 -7.19 -13.27
N VAL A 190 7.82 -7.77 -12.63
CA VAL A 190 7.65 -7.72 -11.17
C VAL A 190 8.42 -8.83 -10.47
N TYR A 191 8.37 -10.06 -10.98
CA TYR A 191 8.93 -11.24 -10.33
C TYR A 191 10.15 -11.82 -11.04
N GLY A 192 10.45 -11.37 -12.26
CA GLY A 192 11.58 -11.86 -13.06
C GLY A 192 12.92 -11.49 -12.42
N GLU A 193 13.95 -12.28 -12.76
CA GLU A 193 15.30 -12.08 -12.24
C GLU A 193 15.89 -10.75 -12.74
N VAL A 194 16.58 -10.04 -11.85
CA VAL A 194 17.38 -8.85 -12.13
C VAL A 194 18.79 -9.03 -11.56
N ASP A 195 19.76 -8.30 -12.06
CA ASP A 195 21.17 -8.43 -11.71
C ASP A 195 21.61 -7.56 -10.52
N HIS A 196 20.66 -6.94 -9.84
CA HIS A 196 20.85 -6.06 -8.67
C HIS A 196 19.87 -6.40 -7.56
N ALA A 197 20.08 -5.81 -6.38
CA ALA A 197 19.14 -5.91 -5.26
C ALA A 197 17.97 -4.94 -5.48
N ALA A 198 16.80 -5.48 -5.74
CA ALA A 198 15.59 -4.72 -6.05
C ALA A 198 14.49 -4.94 -5.01
N LEU A 199 13.58 -3.97 -4.92
CA LEU A 199 12.37 -4.07 -4.09
C LEU A 199 11.15 -3.81 -4.97
N ARG A 200 10.08 -4.57 -4.73
CA ARG A 200 8.76 -4.40 -5.33
C ARG A 200 7.74 -4.23 -4.21
N LEU A 201 7.06 -3.08 -4.17
CA LEU A 201 5.92 -2.90 -3.26
C LEU A 201 4.64 -2.99 -4.08
N ILE A 202 3.71 -3.84 -3.64
CA ILE A 202 2.49 -4.15 -4.40
C ILE A 202 1.26 -3.91 -3.52
N THR A 203 0.27 -3.22 -4.09
CA THR A 203 -1.07 -3.09 -3.51
C THR A 203 -2.14 -3.11 -4.59
N CYS A 204 -3.40 -3.29 -4.19
CA CYS A 204 -4.52 -3.08 -5.10
C CYS A 204 -4.66 -1.60 -5.42
N GLY A 205 -5.22 -1.26 -6.60
CA GLY A 205 -5.42 0.11 -7.05
C GLY A 205 -6.55 0.23 -8.08
N GLY A 206 -6.69 1.44 -8.66
CA GLY A 206 -7.79 1.74 -9.55
C GLY A 206 -9.14 1.84 -8.84
N HIS A 207 -10.23 1.88 -9.60
CA HIS A 207 -11.56 1.96 -9.03
C HIS A 207 -11.95 0.64 -8.32
N PHE A 208 -12.77 0.78 -7.29
CA PHE A 208 -13.35 -0.38 -6.61
C PHE A 208 -14.58 -0.85 -7.41
N ASP A 209 -14.56 -2.10 -7.83
CA ASP A 209 -15.68 -2.75 -8.48
C ASP A 209 -16.60 -3.39 -7.43
N GLY A 210 -17.79 -2.84 -7.28
CA GLY A 210 -18.79 -3.31 -6.33
C GLY A 210 -19.39 -4.67 -6.65
N GLU A 211 -19.28 -5.16 -7.90
CA GLU A 211 -19.79 -6.47 -8.28
C GLU A 211 -18.83 -7.58 -7.88
N THR A 212 -17.53 -7.37 -8.05
CA THR A 212 -16.49 -8.33 -7.67
C THR A 212 -15.98 -8.14 -6.24
N GLY A 213 -16.20 -6.96 -5.63
CA GLY A 213 -15.70 -6.62 -4.29
C GLY A 213 -14.21 -6.33 -4.25
N HIS A 214 -13.59 -5.99 -5.41
CA HIS A 214 -12.15 -5.77 -5.52
C HIS A 214 -11.82 -4.51 -6.32
N HIS A 215 -10.65 -3.95 -6.07
CA HIS A 215 -10.05 -2.97 -6.98
C HIS A 215 -9.62 -3.66 -8.29
N VAL A 216 -9.78 -2.96 -9.42
CA VAL A 216 -9.55 -3.53 -10.76
C VAL A 216 -8.09 -3.60 -11.17
N ASP A 217 -7.23 -2.78 -10.54
CA ASP A 217 -5.81 -2.68 -10.86
C ASP A 217 -4.93 -3.12 -9.68
N ASN A 218 -3.64 -3.23 -9.96
CA ASN A 218 -2.57 -3.22 -8.96
C ASN A 218 -1.67 -2.02 -9.18
N VAL A 219 -1.17 -1.45 -8.10
CA VAL A 219 -0.07 -0.48 -8.09
C VAL A 219 1.21 -1.20 -7.70
N VAL A 220 2.28 -0.97 -8.44
CA VAL A 220 3.61 -1.50 -8.18
C VAL A 220 4.60 -0.35 -8.08
N VAL A 221 5.35 -0.28 -6.99
CA VAL A 221 6.51 0.59 -6.84
C VAL A 221 7.76 -0.26 -7.04
N TYR A 222 8.62 0.20 -7.93
CA TYR A 222 9.93 -0.38 -8.22
C TYR A 222 10.98 0.46 -7.51
N ALA A 223 11.90 -0.19 -6.82
CA ALA A 223 12.97 0.49 -6.12
C ALA A 223 14.26 -0.35 -6.13
N GLU A 224 15.41 0.32 -6.03
CA GLU A 224 16.74 -0.26 -6.09
C GLU A 224 17.49 0.01 -4.79
N LEU A 225 18.34 -0.93 -4.36
CA LEU A 225 19.15 -0.76 -3.15
C LEU A 225 20.19 0.33 -3.39
N VAL A 226 20.18 1.36 -2.52
CA VAL A 226 21.11 2.49 -2.59
C VAL A 226 22.00 2.61 -1.36
N ASP A 227 21.62 2.00 -0.23
CA ASP A 227 22.39 2.09 1.01
C ASP A 227 22.10 0.88 1.92
N GLU A 228 23.09 0.53 2.74
CA GLU A 228 23.00 -0.45 3.81
C GLU A 228 23.42 0.22 5.12
N ARG A 229 22.56 0.14 6.13
CA ARG A 229 22.91 0.60 7.48
C ARG A 229 23.11 -0.61 8.40
N ALA A 230 24.26 -0.69 9.00
CA ALA A 230 24.56 -1.73 10.01
C ALA A 230 23.66 -1.56 11.25
N ALA A 231 23.46 -2.66 11.99
CA ALA A 231 22.79 -2.63 13.28
C ALA A 231 23.42 -1.58 14.21
N ALA A 232 22.58 -0.80 14.87
CA ALA A 232 23.05 0.07 15.95
C ALA A 232 23.67 -0.80 17.05
N ARG A 233 24.95 -0.50 17.41
CA ARG A 233 25.69 -1.21 18.46
C ARG A 233 25.27 -0.74 19.83
#